data_06f3b62ea791b0a73fe7724a4ecf0ff1
#
_entry.id   06f3b62ea791b0a73fe7724a4ecf0ff1
#
_cell.length_a   1.000
_cell.length_b   1.000
_cell.length_c   1.000
_cell.angle_alpha   90.00
_cell.angle_beta   90.00
_cell.angle_gamma   90.00
#
_symmetry.space_group_name_H-M   'P 1'
#
loop_
_entity.id
_entity.type
_entity.pdbx_description
1 polymer ?
#
loop_
_entity_poly.entity_id
_entity_poly.type
_entity_poly.pdbx_seq_one_letter_code
_entity_poly.pdbx_strand_id
1 'polypeptide(L)'
;MKDLKFVQACPSDVYYTWQVHLWLESLRNIGHSDKAISVIFTPKGRENREKWKQIEDLYPESEFHYYNDEDNLNQLLGIYIPVLRPYVLWKHFKANPELSEKAIFYCDSDILFTKDFNVDEFLDDNVNYLSDTNSYINATYFDSKERDVLPEKLEAYKTRDVLGEIASVIGIDRATCEANNLHSGGAQYLLKNVDGEFWSKVMNDCILIRTYLQNVNREYFKDENTGYQSWCADMWAVLWNLWFREQETKVVPELAFTWATDPISKLDSHTIFHNAGITGTSMNGYPCFYKGKYHQGTDPTKDPHLDDVLNNIESQKYCTWFYANELNNIKQKYKLNY
;
A
#
# COMPACT_ATOMS: atom_id res chain seq x y z
N MET A 1 16.66 8.25 19.87
CA MET A 1 15.58 7.45 19.22
C MET A 1 14.69 8.41 18.45
N LYS A 2 14.51 8.17 17.14
CA LYS A 2 13.57 8.98 16.34
C LYS A 2 12.15 8.72 16.84
N ASP A 3 11.34 9.77 16.88
CA ASP A 3 9.90 9.65 17.16
C ASP A 3 9.19 8.95 15.99
N LEU A 4 8.39 7.92 16.29
CA LEU A 4 7.68 7.12 15.30
C LEU A 4 6.30 7.74 14.99
N LYS A 5 5.98 7.88 13.70
CA LYS A 5 4.65 8.22 13.20
C LYS A 5 4.13 7.12 12.29
N PHE A 6 2.86 6.78 12.40
CA PHE A 6 2.15 5.88 11.50
C PHE A 6 1.41 6.71 10.45
N VAL A 7 1.76 6.54 9.19
CA VAL A 7 1.25 7.38 8.10
C VAL A 7 0.59 6.52 7.04
N GLN A 8 -0.67 6.80 6.75
CA GLN A 8 -1.35 6.29 5.57
C GLN A 8 -1.80 7.45 4.67
N ALA A 9 -1.93 7.20 3.37
CA ALA A 9 -2.42 8.17 2.40
C ALA A 9 -3.48 7.55 1.50
N CYS A 10 -4.61 8.24 1.30
CA CYS A 10 -5.71 7.71 0.48
C CYS A 10 -6.58 8.82 -0.12
N PRO A 11 -7.40 8.53 -1.15
CA PRO A 11 -8.49 9.40 -1.58
C PRO A 11 -9.58 9.56 -0.51
N SER A 12 -10.34 10.65 -0.61
CA SER A 12 -11.47 10.93 0.31
C SER A 12 -12.75 10.12 -0.01
N ASP A 13 -12.70 9.19 -0.94
CA ASP A 13 -13.85 8.34 -1.28
C ASP A 13 -14.32 7.54 -0.06
N VAL A 14 -15.62 7.31 0.03
CA VAL A 14 -16.25 6.51 1.09
C VAL A 14 -15.62 5.12 1.23
N TYR A 15 -15.13 4.57 0.12
CA TYR A 15 -14.38 3.32 0.10
C TYR A 15 -13.19 3.28 1.08
N TYR A 16 -12.55 4.40 1.36
CA TYR A 16 -11.41 4.46 2.28
C TYR A 16 -11.81 4.77 3.72
N THR A 17 -12.99 5.34 3.98
CA THR A 17 -13.38 5.73 5.34
C THR A 17 -13.44 4.55 6.31
N TRP A 18 -14.06 3.44 5.91
CA TRP A 18 -14.15 2.24 6.75
C TRP A 18 -12.80 1.50 6.88
N GLN A 19 -11.93 1.59 5.86
CA GLN A 19 -10.57 1.04 5.95
C GLN A 19 -9.73 1.82 6.95
N VAL A 20 -9.72 3.16 6.85
CA VAL A 20 -9.00 4.03 7.79
C VAL A 20 -9.57 3.90 9.20
N HIS A 21 -10.89 3.75 9.35
CA HIS A 21 -11.49 3.48 10.65
C HIS A 21 -10.94 2.18 11.27
N LEU A 22 -10.90 1.09 10.52
CA LEU A 22 -10.31 -0.18 10.97
C LEU A 22 -8.82 -0.04 11.33
N TRP A 23 -8.05 0.66 10.49
CA TRP A 23 -6.64 0.92 10.74
C TRP A 23 -6.43 1.70 12.04
N LEU A 24 -7.18 2.79 12.26
CA LEU A 24 -7.13 3.60 13.49
C LEU A 24 -7.55 2.79 14.72
N GLU A 25 -8.60 1.98 14.60
CA GLU A 25 -9.03 1.11 15.70
C GLU A 25 -7.95 0.09 16.05
N SER A 26 -7.28 -0.49 15.07
CA SER A 26 -6.18 -1.43 15.32
C SER A 26 -4.99 -0.75 16.01
N LEU A 27 -4.65 0.50 15.60
CA LEU A 27 -3.61 1.31 16.27
C LEU A 27 -4.02 1.69 17.70
N ARG A 28 -5.29 2.03 17.94
CA ARG A 28 -5.81 2.32 19.27
C ARG A 28 -5.70 1.11 20.20
N ASN A 29 -6.01 -0.08 19.69
CA ASN A 29 -5.94 -1.32 20.45
C ASN A 29 -4.50 -1.67 20.91
N ILE A 30 -3.48 -1.21 20.18
CA ILE A 30 -2.07 -1.36 20.53
C ILE A 30 -1.45 -0.09 21.15
N GLY A 31 -2.26 0.94 21.45
CA GLY A 31 -1.82 2.15 22.13
C GLY A 31 -1.03 3.17 21.30
N HIS A 32 -1.23 3.19 19.97
CA HIS A 32 -0.48 4.05 19.03
C HIS A 32 -1.35 4.98 18.17
N SER A 33 -2.65 5.11 18.46
CA SER A 33 -3.53 6.00 17.67
C SER A 33 -3.14 7.48 17.74
N ASP A 34 -2.48 7.91 18.82
CA ASP A 34 -1.95 9.29 18.99
C ASP A 34 -0.75 9.61 18.07
N LYS A 35 -0.17 8.59 17.45
CA LYS A 35 0.92 8.71 16.47
C LYS A 35 0.44 8.57 15.02
N ALA A 36 -0.88 8.39 14.82
CA ALA A 36 -1.45 8.13 13.51
C ALA A 36 -1.70 9.43 12.73
N ILE A 37 -1.30 9.45 11.47
CA ILE A 37 -1.50 10.53 10.51
C ILE A 37 -2.21 9.99 9.27
N SER A 38 -3.41 10.49 9.01
CA SER A 38 -4.18 10.22 7.80
C SER A 38 -4.05 11.39 6.82
N VAL A 39 -3.42 11.15 5.67
CA VAL A 39 -3.21 12.16 4.63
C VAL A 39 -4.18 11.89 3.47
N ILE A 40 -5.12 12.79 3.27
CA ILE A 40 -6.32 12.53 2.47
C ILE A 40 -6.34 13.43 1.23
N PHE A 41 -6.40 12.82 0.05
CA PHE A 41 -6.63 13.51 -1.20
C PHE A 41 -8.11 13.82 -1.39
N THR A 42 -8.45 15.08 -1.59
CA THR A 42 -9.83 15.54 -1.77
C THR A 42 -10.04 16.06 -3.20
N PRO A 43 -10.61 15.25 -4.11
CA PRO A 43 -10.96 15.73 -5.43
C PRO A 43 -12.09 16.76 -5.32
N LYS A 44 -12.00 17.83 -6.10
CA LYS A 44 -12.99 18.90 -6.10
C LYS A 44 -14.39 18.36 -6.34
N GLY A 45 -15.32 18.66 -5.43
CA GLY A 45 -16.71 18.22 -5.50
C GLY A 45 -16.96 16.78 -5.04
N ARG A 46 -15.96 16.10 -4.46
CA ARG A 46 -16.07 14.72 -3.91
C ARG A 46 -15.34 14.58 -2.57
N GLU A 47 -15.45 15.60 -1.72
CA GLU A 47 -14.68 15.69 -0.49
C GLU A 47 -15.15 14.70 0.59
N ASN A 48 -16.42 14.24 0.54
CA ASN A 48 -17.04 13.32 1.53
C ASN A 48 -16.79 13.74 3.01
N ARG A 49 -16.67 15.06 3.26
CA ARG A 49 -16.22 15.62 4.54
C ARG A 49 -17.06 15.17 5.74
N GLU A 50 -18.36 14.97 5.55
CA GLU A 50 -19.25 14.50 6.61
C GLU A 50 -18.86 13.11 7.13
N LYS A 51 -18.54 12.18 6.19
CA LYS A 51 -18.13 10.82 6.53
C LYS A 51 -16.77 10.80 7.24
N TRP A 52 -15.82 11.58 6.73
CA TRP A 52 -14.52 11.74 7.38
C TRP A 52 -14.62 12.39 8.74
N LYS A 53 -15.48 13.41 8.89
CA LYS A 53 -15.70 14.06 10.19
C LYS A 53 -16.20 13.10 11.26
N GLN A 54 -17.03 12.12 10.90
CA GLN A 54 -17.45 11.08 11.84
C GLN A 54 -16.27 10.25 12.35
N ILE A 55 -15.28 9.97 11.48
CA ILE A 55 -14.06 9.24 11.89
C ILE A 55 -13.15 10.14 12.75
N GLU A 56 -12.92 11.39 12.34
CA GLU A 56 -12.15 12.36 13.13
C GLU A 56 -12.69 12.51 14.56
N ASP A 57 -14.02 12.61 14.71
CA ASP A 57 -14.65 12.76 16.01
C ASP A 57 -14.48 11.54 16.92
N LEU A 58 -14.28 10.36 16.34
CA LEU A 58 -13.99 9.13 17.08
C LEU A 58 -12.51 9.01 17.49
N TYR A 59 -11.59 9.62 16.73
CA TYR A 59 -10.14 9.55 16.96
C TYR A 59 -9.52 10.95 17.10
N PRO A 60 -9.92 11.74 18.12
CA PRO A 60 -9.45 13.11 18.31
C PRO A 60 -7.95 13.19 18.66
N GLU A 61 -7.34 12.07 19.04
CA GLU A 61 -5.91 11.94 19.29
C GLU A 61 -5.07 11.76 18.01
N SER A 62 -5.72 11.39 16.88
CA SER A 62 -5.06 11.16 15.60
C SER A 62 -5.10 12.40 14.71
N GLU A 63 -4.16 12.50 13.79
CA GLU A 63 -4.06 13.64 12.86
C GLU A 63 -4.73 13.33 11.52
N PHE A 64 -5.51 14.30 10.99
CA PHE A 64 -6.16 14.21 9.68
C PHE A 64 -5.84 15.44 8.85
N HIS A 65 -5.23 15.24 7.68
CA HIS A 65 -4.82 16.31 6.79
C HIS A 65 -5.41 16.12 5.40
N TYR A 66 -5.96 17.20 4.83
CA TYR A 66 -6.70 17.16 3.57
C TYR A 66 -6.01 18.04 2.53
N TYR A 67 -5.73 17.47 1.36
CA TYR A 67 -5.07 18.16 0.25
C TYR A 67 -5.94 18.09 -0.99
N ASN A 68 -6.26 19.26 -1.55
CA ASN A 68 -7.07 19.38 -2.75
C ASN A 68 -6.21 19.14 -4.01
N ASP A 69 -6.91 18.82 -5.10
CA ASP A 69 -6.33 18.70 -6.43
C ASP A 69 -6.02 20.07 -7.04
N GLU A 70 -5.00 20.74 -6.52
CA GLU A 70 -4.56 22.05 -7.01
C GLU A 70 -3.84 21.96 -8.36
N ASP A 71 -3.26 20.81 -8.67
CA ASP A 71 -2.45 20.56 -9.86
C ASP A 71 -3.23 19.86 -10.98
N ASN A 72 -4.58 19.81 -10.88
CA ASN A 72 -5.48 19.14 -11.83
C ASN A 72 -5.13 17.68 -12.10
N LEU A 73 -4.72 16.94 -11.06
CA LEU A 73 -4.42 15.51 -11.14
C LEU A 73 -5.65 14.66 -11.47
N ASN A 74 -6.85 15.23 -11.55
CA ASN A 74 -8.05 14.54 -12.02
C ASN A 74 -7.82 13.82 -13.37
N GLN A 75 -6.92 14.34 -14.21
CA GLN A 75 -6.48 13.65 -15.42
C GLN A 75 -5.65 12.40 -15.12
N LEU A 76 -4.95 12.37 -13.98
CA LEU A 76 -4.17 11.22 -13.52
C LEU A 76 -5.03 10.19 -12.78
N LEU A 77 -6.16 10.60 -12.16
CA LEU A 77 -7.11 9.69 -11.49
C LEU A 77 -7.65 8.61 -12.43
N GLY A 78 -7.92 8.95 -13.70
CA GLY A 78 -8.32 7.99 -14.71
C GLY A 78 -7.19 7.08 -15.19
N ILE A 79 -5.95 7.38 -14.82
CA ILE A 79 -4.75 6.68 -15.26
C ILE A 79 -4.26 5.71 -14.19
N TYR A 80 -4.06 6.18 -12.93
CA TYR A 80 -3.47 5.36 -11.89
C TYR A 80 -3.71 5.95 -10.49
N ILE A 81 -4.70 5.40 -9.77
CA ILE A 81 -5.09 5.90 -8.45
C ILE A 81 -3.96 5.87 -7.41
N PRO A 82 -3.09 4.83 -7.31
CA PRO A 82 -2.01 4.82 -6.34
C PRO A 82 -1.05 6.02 -6.38
N VAL A 83 -0.96 6.75 -7.51
CA VAL A 83 -0.14 7.97 -7.59
C VAL A 83 -0.62 9.10 -6.66
N LEU A 84 -1.88 9.06 -6.24
CA LEU A 84 -2.42 10.05 -5.31
C LEU A 84 -1.77 9.99 -3.93
N ARG A 85 -1.31 8.80 -3.51
CA ARG A 85 -0.60 8.62 -2.24
C ARG A 85 0.68 9.46 -2.19
N PRO A 86 1.67 9.28 -3.06
CA PRO A 86 2.87 10.11 -3.04
C PRO A 86 2.57 11.60 -3.33
N TYR A 87 1.51 11.93 -4.09
CA TYR A 87 1.11 13.32 -4.28
C TYR A 87 0.72 14.02 -2.98
N VAL A 88 -0.19 13.44 -2.21
CA VAL A 88 -0.62 14.07 -0.95
C VAL A 88 0.49 14.03 0.11
N LEU A 89 1.33 12.99 0.11
CA LEU A 89 2.51 12.92 0.96
C LEU A 89 3.51 14.03 0.60
N TRP A 90 3.75 14.29 -0.69
CA TRP A 90 4.55 15.44 -1.11
C TRP A 90 4.04 16.76 -0.51
N LYS A 91 2.73 17.04 -0.68
CA LYS A 91 2.11 18.25 -0.12
C LYS A 91 2.22 18.29 1.41
N HIS A 92 1.99 17.15 2.06
CA HIS A 92 2.02 17.05 3.52
C HIS A 92 3.42 17.26 4.09
N PHE A 93 4.44 16.58 3.58
CA PHE A 93 5.83 16.74 4.02
C PHE A 93 6.41 18.12 3.66
N LYS A 94 5.96 18.74 2.58
CA LYS A 94 6.31 20.12 2.27
C LYS A 94 5.72 21.12 3.27
N ALA A 95 4.50 20.86 3.75
CA ALA A 95 3.83 21.70 4.76
C ALA A 95 4.35 21.43 6.18
N ASN A 96 4.88 20.25 6.45
CA ASN A 96 5.36 19.78 7.77
C ASN A 96 6.79 19.20 7.63
N PRO A 97 7.80 20.05 7.38
CA PRO A 97 9.16 19.59 7.08
C PRO A 97 9.83 18.84 8.25
N GLU A 98 9.37 19.04 9.48
CA GLU A 98 9.85 18.33 10.68
C GLU A 98 9.57 16.82 10.62
N LEU A 99 8.66 16.36 9.77
CA LEU A 99 8.42 14.93 9.56
C LEU A 99 9.63 14.21 8.97
N SER A 100 10.52 14.92 8.27
CA SER A 100 11.77 14.35 7.75
C SER A 100 12.73 13.89 8.84
N GLU A 101 12.58 14.41 10.05
CA GLU A 101 13.38 14.03 11.24
C GLU A 101 12.78 12.82 11.99
N LYS A 102 11.56 12.41 11.64
CA LYS A 102 10.84 11.29 12.27
C LYS A 102 11.16 9.96 11.59
N ALA A 103 10.84 8.87 12.28
CA ALA A 103 10.67 7.57 11.65
C ALA A 103 9.20 7.43 11.22
N ILE A 104 8.98 7.08 9.95
CA ILE A 104 7.64 7.03 9.36
C ILE A 104 7.30 5.57 9.04
N PHE A 105 6.35 5.00 9.78
CA PHE A 105 5.75 3.74 9.34
C PHE A 105 4.69 4.07 8.29
N TYR A 106 5.06 3.94 7.01
CA TYR A 106 4.17 4.18 5.87
C TYR A 106 3.52 2.89 5.40
N CYS A 107 2.20 2.91 5.20
CA CYS A 107 1.42 1.74 4.83
C CYS A 107 0.15 2.07 4.04
N ASP A 108 -0.49 1.02 3.52
CA ASP A 108 -1.82 1.09 2.93
C ASP A 108 -2.90 1.27 4.02
N SER A 109 -4.06 1.82 3.63
CA SER A 109 -5.19 2.05 4.56
C SER A 109 -5.90 0.76 5.00
N ASP A 110 -5.66 -0.35 4.34
CA ASP A 110 -6.30 -1.64 4.58
C ASP A 110 -5.42 -2.67 5.29
N ILE A 111 -4.43 -2.17 6.04
CA ILE A 111 -3.69 -2.98 7.00
C ILE A 111 -4.29 -2.86 8.40
N LEU A 112 -4.11 -3.89 9.22
CA LEU A 112 -4.45 -3.90 10.64
C LEU A 112 -3.28 -4.40 11.46
N PHE A 113 -3.10 -3.82 12.65
CA PHE A 113 -2.20 -4.35 13.66
C PHE A 113 -2.97 -5.35 14.53
N THR A 114 -2.50 -6.58 14.60
CA THR A 114 -3.20 -7.68 15.29
C THR A 114 -2.75 -7.87 16.72
N LYS A 115 -1.60 -7.32 17.09
CA LYS A 115 -0.97 -7.34 18.42
C LYS A 115 0.12 -6.27 18.49
N ASP A 116 0.76 -6.13 19.66
CA ASP A 116 1.80 -5.14 19.90
C ASP A 116 2.84 -5.13 18.78
N PHE A 117 3.08 -3.94 18.26
CA PHE A 117 4.03 -3.66 17.20
C PHE A 117 5.21 -2.88 17.76
N ASN A 118 6.34 -3.56 17.95
CA ASN A 118 7.56 -2.96 18.45
C ASN A 118 8.63 -2.92 17.36
N VAL A 119 9.09 -1.73 17.04
CA VAL A 119 10.17 -1.44 16.08
C VAL A 119 11.25 -0.54 16.69
N ASP A 120 11.31 -0.44 18.01
CA ASP A 120 12.21 0.48 18.72
C ASP A 120 13.68 0.25 18.36
N GLU A 121 14.09 -1.01 18.16
CA GLU A 121 15.45 -1.36 17.76
C GLU A 121 15.86 -0.82 16.38
N PHE A 122 14.89 -0.50 15.54
CA PHE A 122 15.10 0.02 14.18
C PHE A 122 15.06 1.55 14.10
N LEU A 123 14.81 2.28 15.21
CA LEU A 123 14.60 3.72 15.17
C LEU A 123 15.88 4.56 15.20
N ASP A 124 16.99 4.00 15.69
CA ASP A 124 18.21 4.77 15.95
C ASP A 124 19.24 4.75 14.81
N ASP A 125 19.06 3.92 13.80
CA ASP A 125 19.93 3.87 12.64
C ASP A 125 19.35 4.65 11.43
N ASN A 126 20.07 4.63 10.30
CA ASN A 126 19.64 5.27 9.05
C ASN A 126 19.13 4.26 7.99
N VAL A 127 18.88 3.01 8.38
CA VAL A 127 18.38 1.97 7.48
C VAL A 127 16.87 2.08 7.35
N ASN A 128 16.34 1.98 6.13
CA ASN A 128 14.91 1.88 5.85
C ASN A 128 14.50 0.40 5.84
N TYR A 129 13.50 0.06 6.65
CA TYR A 129 13.05 -1.31 6.80
C TYR A 129 11.76 -1.57 6.05
N LEU A 130 11.65 -2.75 5.45
CA LEU A 130 10.61 -3.08 4.47
C LEU A 130 9.99 -4.43 4.80
N SER A 131 8.71 -4.59 4.47
CA SER A 131 8.08 -5.91 4.43
C SER A 131 8.55 -6.71 3.22
N ASP A 132 8.53 -8.04 3.35
CA ASP A 132 8.94 -8.95 2.28
C ASP A 132 7.89 -9.01 1.16
N THR A 133 8.22 -8.42 0.04
CA THR A 133 7.51 -8.53 -1.24
C THR A 133 8.47 -8.88 -2.39
N ASN A 134 9.61 -9.47 -2.05
CA ASN A 134 10.69 -9.80 -2.98
C ASN A 134 10.20 -10.52 -4.23
N SER A 135 9.24 -11.44 -4.09
CA SER A 135 8.79 -12.32 -5.17
C SER A 135 8.23 -11.57 -6.40
N TYR A 136 7.89 -10.30 -6.30
CA TYR A 136 7.28 -9.54 -7.40
C TYR A 136 7.78 -8.11 -7.58
N ILE A 137 8.78 -7.64 -6.79
CA ILE A 137 9.37 -6.30 -6.99
C ILE A 137 10.91 -6.27 -7.04
N ASN A 138 11.59 -7.41 -7.02
CA ASN A 138 13.04 -7.48 -7.07
C ASN A 138 13.58 -7.64 -8.51
N ALA A 139 14.91 -7.61 -8.69
CA ALA A 139 15.57 -7.79 -9.99
C ALA A 139 15.25 -9.17 -10.60
N THR A 140 15.24 -10.23 -9.79
CA THR A 140 14.94 -11.60 -10.24
C THR A 140 13.52 -11.71 -10.82
N TYR A 141 12.56 -10.96 -10.30
CA TYR A 141 11.21 -10.90 -10.87
C TYR A 141 11.24 -10.37 -12.31
N PHE A 142 12.02 -9.31 -12.59
CA PHE A 142 12.15 -8.77 -13.95
C PHE A 142 12.72 -9.83 -14.91
N ASP A 143 13.80 -10.49 -14.53
CA ASP A 143 14.45 -11.52 -15.37
C ASP A 143 13.54 -12.73 -15.58
N SER A 144 12.70 -13.09 -14.61
CA SER A 144 11.78 -14.22 -14.71
C SER A 144 10.68 -14.03 -15.77
N LYS A 145 10.44 -12.81 -16.23
CA LYS A 145 9.36 -12.47 -17.17
C LYS A 145 9.64 -12.90 -18.60
N GLU A 146 10.89 -13.19 -18.96
CA GLU A 146 11.24 -13.72 -20.29
C GLU A 146 10.41 -14.95 -20.67
N ARG A 147 10.13 -15.84 -19.72
CA ARG A 147 9.33 -17.06 -19.93
C ARG A 147 7.87 -16.82 -20.33
N ASP A 148 7.33 -15.64 -20.01
CA ASP A 148 5.93 -15.27 -20.22
C ASP A 148 5.74 -14.45 -21.52
N VAL A 149 6.85 -14.17 -22.24
CA VAL A 149 6.86 -13.40 -23.50
C VAL A 149 6.22 -14.21 -24.62
N LEU A 150 5.48 -13.54 -25.50
CA LEU A 150 4.92 -14.17 -26.71
C LEU A 150 6.03 -14.79 -27.56
N PRO A 151 5.88 -16.03 -28.05
CA PRO A 151 6.92 -16.74 -28.79
C PRO A 151 7.50 -15.95 -29.97
N GLU A 152 6.63 -15.28 -30.75
CA GLU A 152 7.01 -14.46 -31.89
C GLU A 152 7.72 -13.15 -31.51
N LYS A 153 7.71 -12.76 -30.25
CA LYS A 153 8.35 -11.56 -29.72
C LYS A 153 9.64 -11.84 -28.94
N LEU A 154 9.91 -13.12 -28.63
CA LEU A 154 10.97 -13.53 -27.70
C LEU A 154 12.37 -13.06 -28.14
N GLU A 155 12.72 -13.20 -29.42
CA GLU A 155 14.05 -12.79 -29.90
C GLU A 155 14.25 -11.27 -29.82
N ALA A 156 13.20 -10.47 -30.08
CA ALA A 156 13.26 -9.04 -29.93
C ALA A 156 13.34 -8.64 -28.44
N TYR A 157 12.60 -9.34 -27.57
CA TYR A 157 12.64 -9.10 -26.13
C TYR A 157 14.03 -9.37 -25.53
N LYS A 158 14.70 -10.45 -25.93
CA LYS A 158 16.04 -10.82 -25.46
C LYS A 158 17.14 -9.78 -25.78
N THR A 159 16.88 -8.87 -26.72
CA THR A 159 17.81 -7.78 -27.00
C THR A 159 17.65 -6.58 -26.06
N ARG A 160 16.67 -6.64 -25.15
CA ARG A 160 16.34 -5.55 -24.22
C ARG A 160 16.82 -5.86 -22.81
N ASP A 161 17.24 -4.82 -22.14
CA ASP A 161 17.44 -4.81 -20.68
C ASP A 161 16.34 -4.01 -20.00
N VAL A 162 15.14 -4.61 -19.88
CA VAL A 162 13.96 -3.93 -19.33
C VAL A 162 14.21 -3.38 -17.93
N LEU A 163 14.93 -4.14 -17.07
CA LEU A 163 15.28 -3.67 -15.72
C LEU A 163 16.25 -2.48 -15.79
N GLY A 164 17.32 -2.56 -16.57
CA GLY A 164 18.29 -1.47 -16.70
C GLY A 164 17.67 -0.25 -17.36
N GLU A 165 16.84 -0.42 -18.38
CA GLU A 165 16.14 0.65 -19.07
C GLU A 165 15.26 1.45 -18.11
N ILE A 166 14.41 0.77 -17.31
CA ILE A 166 13.50 1.45 -16.39
C ILE A 166 14.23 2.02 -15.17
N ALA A 167 15.26 1.35 -14.66
CA ALA A 167 16.10 1.82 -13.58
C ALA A 167 16.80 3.16 -13.97
N SER A 168 17.30 3.23 -15.21
CA SER A 168 17.96 4.44 -15.72
C SER A 168 17.02 5.66 -15.80
N VAL A 169 15.71 5.44 -16.06
CA VAL A 169 14.71 6.53 -16.06
C VAL A 169 14.58 7.16 -14.66
N ILE A 170 14.77 6.37 -13.60
CA ILE A 170 14.72 6.84 -12.21
C ILE A 170 16.04 7.46 -11.77
N GLY A 171 17.14 7.16 -12.47
CA GLY A 171 18.48 7.64 -12.18
C GLY A 171 19.33 6.66 -11.38
N ILE A 172 18.97 5.36 -11.35
CA ILE A 172 19.79 4.26 -10.84
C ILE A 172 20.13 3.31 -11.99
N ASP A 173 20.95 2.33 -11.75
CA ASP A 173 21.32 1.31 -12.74
C ASP A 173 20.87 -0.10 -12.35
N ARG A 174 20.96 -1.04 -13.29
CA ARG A 174 20.67 -2.44 -13.07
C ARG A 174 21.51 -3.03 -11.92
N ALA A 175 22.78 -2.65 -11.84
CA ALA A 175 23.68 -3.17 -10.81
C ALA A 175 23.21 -2.80 -9.40
N THR A 176 22.66 -1.61 -9.22
CA THR A 176 22.04 -1.18 -7.96
C THR A 176 20.84 -2.06 -7.61
N CYS A 177 19.97 -2.37 -8.59
CA CYS A 177 18.82 -3.26 -8.36
C CYS A 177 19.25 -4.69 -7.99
N GLU A 178 20.29 -5.24 -8.65
CA GLU A 178 20.83 -6.56 -8.40
C GLU A 178 21.53 -6.65 -7.04
N ALA A 179 22.33 -5.64 -6.67
CA ALA A 179 23.00 -5.58 -5.38
C ALA A 179 22.02 -5.57 -4.20
N ASN A 180 20.84 -4.95 -4.39
CA ASN A 180 19.79 -4.87 -3.38
C ASN A 180 18.67 -5.91 -3.57
N ASN A 181 18.87 -6.94 -4.39
CA ASN A 181 17.83 -7.89 -4.76
C ASN A 181 17.13 -8.55 -3.54
N LEU A 182 17.87 -8.91 -2.49
CA LEU A 182 17.34 -9.50 -1.25
C LEU A 182 16.74 -8.46 -0.29
N HIS A 183 16.97 -7.19 -0.54
CA HIS A 183 16.51 -6.05 0.26
C HIS A 183 15.44 -5.23 -0.46
N SER A 184 14.83 -5.83 -1.50
CA SER A 184 13.68 -5.30 -2.19
C SER A 184 12.41 -5.67 -1.44
N GLY A 185 11.62 -4.69 -1.06
CA GLY A 185 10.41 -4.91 -0.29
C GLY A 185 9.44 -3.74 -0.42
N GLY A 186 8.29 -3.84 0.24
CA GLY A 186 7.30 -2.78 0.21
C GLY A 186 5.95 -3.16 0.78
N ALA A 187 4.93 -2.39 0.41
CA ALA A 187 3.59 -2.34 0.98
C ALA A 187 3.58 -1.75 2.41
N GLN A 188 4.47 -2.19 3.32
CA GLN A 188 4.72 -1.54 4.60
C GLN A 188 6.20 -1.17 4.68
N TYR A 189 6.48 0.04 5.15
CA TYR A 189 7.81 0.64 5.19
C TYR A 189 8.03 1.34 6.52
N LEU A 190 9.20 1.16 7.13
CA LEU A 190 9.69 2.03 8.18
C LEU A 190 10.76 2.94 7.57
N LEU A 191 10.34 4.13 7.15
CA LEU A 191 11.14 5.10 6.40
C LEU A 191 11.81 6.10 7.33
N LYS A 192 13.03 6.51 6.95
CA LYS A 192 13.79 7.54 7.63
C LYS A 192 14.40 8.48 6.60
N ASN A 193 14.59 9.74 7.00
CA ASN A 193 15.20 10.77 6.15
C ASN A 193 14.48 10.95 4.80
N VAL A 194 13.15 10.84 4.80
CA VAL A 194 12.27 11.13 3.67
C VAL A 194 11.62 12.51 3.86
N ASP A 195 11.54 13.28 2.80
CA ASP A 195 11.07 14.67 2.79
C ASP A 195 10.08 14.93 1.64
N GLY A 196 9.63 16.17 1.49
CA GLY A 196 8.72 16.55 0.40
C GLY A 196 9.31 16.32 -0.98
N GLU A 197 10.62 16.52 -1.17
CA GLU A 197 11.29 16.28 -2.46
C GLU A 197 11.34 14.79 -2.80
N PHE A 198 11.58 13.92 -1.80
CA PHE A 198 11.48 12.48 -1.97
C PHE A 198 10.09 12.09 -2.52
N TRP A 199 9.02 12.52 -1.87
CA TRP A 199 7.66 12.17 -2.28
C TRP A 199 7.26 12.77 -3.62
N SER A 200 7.74 13.99 -3.96
CA SER A 200 7.55 14.59 -5.27
C SER A 200 8.19 13.75 -6.38
N LYS A 201 9.42 13.28 -6.15
CA LYS A 201 10.10 12.40 -7.11
C LYS A 201 9.41 11.05 -7.21
N VAL A 202 9.02 10.42 -6.08
CA VAL A 202 8.26 9.16 -6.06
C VAL A 202 6.98 9.28 -6.90
N MET A 203 6.23 10.39 -6.78
CA MET A 203 5.02 10.62 -7.57
C MET A 203 5.31 10.62 -9.08
N ASN A 204 6.32 11.37 -9.52
CA ASN A 204 6.69 11.46 -10.93
C ASN A 204 7.18 10.10 -11.47
N ASP A 205 8.05 9.45 -10.74
CA ASP A 205 8.64 8.16 -11.14
C ASP A 205 7.60 7.04 -11.18
N CYS A 206 6.63 7.05 -10.28
CA CYS A 206 5.50 6.13 -10.28
C CYS A 206 4.74 6.16 -11.62
N ILE A 207 4.49 7.36 -12.19
CA ILE A 207 3.85 7.52 -13.49
C ILE A 207 4.75 6.98 -14.62
N LEU A 208 6.04 7.29 -14.57
CA LEU A 208 7.02 6.85 -15.57
C LEU A 208 7.17 5.33 -15.58
N ILE A 209 7.37 4.71 -14.41
CA ILE A 209 7.47 3.25 -14.23
C ILE A 209 6.23 2.58 -14.80
N ARG A 210 5.05 3.02 -14.38
CA ARG A 210 3.80 2.43 -14.85
C ARG A 210 3.66 2.52 -16.36
N THR A 211 3.86 3.71 -16.92
CA THR A 211 3.72 3.93 -18.38
C THR A 211 4.70 3.08 -19.16
N TYR A 212 5.95 3.00 -18.70
CA TYR A 212 6.97 2.18 -19.33
C TYR A 212 6.58 0.70 -19.31
N LEU A 213 6.24 0.15 -18.14
CA LEU A 213 5.86 -1.27 -18.00
C LEU A 213 4.59 -1.62 -18.79
N GLN A 214 3.61 -0.73 -18.85
CA GLN A 214 2.43 -0.95 -19.70
C GLN A 214 2.78 -0.98 -21.19
N ASN A 215 3.74 -0.18 -21.64
CA ASN A 215 4.21 -0.22 -23.02
C ASN A 215 4.92 -1.55 -23.32
N VAL A 216 5.80 -1.99 -22.41
CA VAL A 216 6.48 -3.30 -22.53
C VAL A 216 5.44 -4.43 -22.53
N ASN A 217 4.45 -4.38 -21.65
CA ASN A 217 3.40 -5.41 -21.60
C ASN A 217 2.62 -5.49 -22.92
N ARG A 218 2.21 -4.37 -23.47
CA ARG A 218 1.48 -4.33 -24.76
C ARG A 218 2.29 -4.82 -25.94
N GLU A 219 3.60 -4.65 -25.90
CA GLU A 219 4.48 -5.01 -27.00
C GLU A 219 4.87 -6.49 -26.97
N TYR A 220 5.09 -7.05 -25.80
CA TYR A 220 5.74 -8.36 -25.64
C TYR A 220 4.89 -9.44 -24.99
N PHE A 221 3.81 -9.07 -24.28
CA PHE A 221 3.01 -10.02 -23.54
C PHE A 221 1.56 -10.10 -24.08
N LYS A 222 0.86 -11.17 -23.72
CA LYS A 222 -0.53 -11.37 -24.12
C LYS A 222 -1.45 -10.29 -23.56
N ASP A 223 -1.23 -9.91 -22.31
CA ASP A 223 -1.99 -8.89 -21.59
C ASP A 223 -1.16 -8.39 -20.37
N GLU A 224 -1.68 -7.38 -19.68
CA GLU A 224 -1.00 -6.81 -18.50
C GLU A 224 -0.94 -7.76 -17.30
N ASN A 225 -1.73 -8.84 -17.26
CA ASN A 225 -1.72 -9.82 -16.17
C ASN A 225 -0.60 -10.86 -16.35
N THR A 226 -0.24 -11.15 -17.62
CA THR A 226 0.88 -12.06 -17.93
C THR A 226 2.22 -11.36 -17.94
N GLY A 227 2.24 -10.05 -18.21
CA GLY A 227 3.44 -9.22 -18.19
C GLY A 227 3.86 -8.75 -16.79
N TYR A 228 4.50 -7.59 -16.76
CA TYR A 228 4.90 -6.92 -15.53
C TYR A 228 3.67 -6.38 -14.78
N GLN A 229 3.68 -6.52 -13.46
CA GLN A 229 2.62 -5.99 -12.58
C GLN A 229 2.71 -4.46 -12.46
N SER A 230 2.42 -3.74 -13.54
CA SER A 230 2.56 -2.27 -13.61
C SER A 230 1.75 -1.51 -12.55
N TRP A 231 0.78 -2.16 -11.91
CA TRP A 231 0.03 -1.61 -10.79
C TRP A 231 0.87 -1.43 -9.51
N CYS A 232 2.01 -2.15 -9.39
CA CYS A 232 2.98 -1.98 -8.29
C CYS A 232 3.95 -0.82 -8.51
N ALA A 233 3.74 0.03 -9.51
CA ALA A 233 4.69 1.09 -9.86
C ALA A 233 5.01 2.05 -8.70
N ASP A 234 4.06 2.30 -7.82
CA ASP A 234 4.27 3.10 -6.61
C ASP A 234 5.23 2.42 -5.62
N MET A 235 5.20 1.09 -5.49
CA MET A 235 6.12 0.34 -4.64
C MET A 235 7.55 0.42 -5.19
N TRP A 236 7.75 0.20 -6.50
CA TRP A 236 9.07 0.40 -7.12
C TRP A 236 9.53 1.85 -6.99
N ALA A 237 8.63 2.82 -7.17
CA ALA A 237 9.00 4.23 -7.06
C ALA A 237 9.50 4.58 -5.65
N VAL A 238 8.86 4.10 -4.59
CA VAL A 238 9.36 4.29 -3.21
C VAL A 238 10.72 3.63 -3.03
N LEU A 239 10.84 2.34 -3.35
CA LEU A 239 12.05 1.54 -3.17
C LEU A 239 13.25 2.14 -3.92
N TRP A 240 13.09 2.41 -5.21
CA TRP A 240 14.17 2.88 -6.06
C TRP A 240 14.58 4.32 -5.77
N ASN A 241 13.69 5.14 -5.23
CA ASN A 241 14.05 6.48 -4.76
C ASN A 241 14.83 6.46 -3.43
N LEU A 242 14.67 5.44 -2.60
CA LEU A 242 15.58 5.23 -1.48
C LEU A 242 17.00 4.94 -2.01
N TRP A 243 17.14 4.04 -2.99
CA TRP A 243 18.44 3.72 -3.58
C TRP A 243 19.04 4.88 -4.39
N PHE A 244 18.21 5.67 -5.11
CA PHE A 244 18.65 6.89 -5.77
C PHE A 244 19.28 7.91 -4.80
N ARG A 245 18.80 7.93 -3.56
CA ARG A 245 19.36 8.72 -2.46
C ARG A 245 20.48 8.00 -1.68
N GLU A 246 20.97 6.88 -2.20
CA GLU A 246 22.01 6.07 -1.55
C GLU A 246 21.61 5.60 -0.13
N GLN A 247 20.31 5.45 0.13
CA GLN A 247 19.79 5.00 1.41
C GLN A 247 19.72 3.46 1.46
N GLU A 248 20.22 2.90 2.56
CA GLU A 248 20.18 1.46 2.79
C GLU A 248 18.74 0.98 3.03
N THR A 249 18.40 -0.19 2.48
CA THR A 249 17.12 -0.88 2.74
C THR A 249 17.36 -2.28 3.27
N LYS A 250 16.48 -2.76 4.16
CA LYS A 250 16.48 -4.14 4.65
C LYS A 250 15.05 -4.68 4.77
N VAL A 251 14.85 -5.88 4.28
CA VAL A 251 13.65 -6.67 4.57
C VAL A 251 13.83 -7.33 5.93
N VAL A 252 12.82 -7.17 6.82
CA VAL A 252 12.88 -7.70 8.19
C VAL A 252 11.59 -8.45 8.55
N PRO A 253 11.69 -9.51 9.37
CA PRO A 253 10.54 -10.31 9.80
C PRO A 253 9.50 -9.51 10.59
N GLU A 254 9.91 -8.47 11.31
CA GLU A 254 9.05 -7.62 12.14
C GLU A 254 8.02 -6.84 11.30
N LEU A 255 8.33 -6.58 10.02
CA LEU A 255 7.42 -5.97 9.05
C LEU A 255 6.71 -7.01 8.18
N ALA A 256 6.93 -8.30 8.40
CA ALA A 256 6.20 -9.34 7.69
C ALA A 256 4.70 -9.26 8.01
N PHE A 257 3.88 -9.58 7.02
CA PHE A 257 2.44 -9.47 7.14
C PHE A 257 1.71 -10.72 6.67
N THR A 258 0.49 -10.87 7.19
CA THR A 258 -0.44 -11.93 6.81
C THR A 258 -1.37 -11.42 5.71
N TRP A 259 -1.52 -12.20 4.64
CA TRP A 259 -2.47 -11.91 3.56
C TRP A 259 -3.90 -12.33 3.91
N ALA A 260 -4.89 -11.70 3.31
CA ALA A 260 -6.30 -12.12 3.48
C ALA A 260 -6.58 -13.57 3.02
N THR A 261 -5.73 -14.10 2.14
CA THR A 261 -5.79 -15.49 1.65
C THR A 261 -5.10 -16.50 2.55
N ASP A 262 -4.33 -16.06 3.53
CA ASP A 262 -3.59 -16.95 4.43
C ASP A 262 -4.51 -17.68 5.42
N PRO A 263 -4.08 -18.84 5.92
CA PRO A 263 -4.76 -19.48 7.06
C PRO A 263 -4.80 -18.56 8.29
N ILE A 264 -5.91 -18.60 9.04
CA ILE A 264 -6.13 -17.74 10.21
C ILE A 264 -5.01 -17.88 11.27
N SER A 265 -4.43 -19.09 11.41
CA SER A 265 -3.33 -19.37 12.34
C SER A 265 -2.06 -18.57 12.05
N LYS A 266 -1.92 -17.99 10.85
CA LYS A 266 -0.77 -17.18 10.51
C LYS A 266 -0.74 -15.84 11.25
N LEU A 267 -1.91 -15.37 11.73
CA LEU A 267 -2.00 -14.19 12.61
C LEU A 267 -1.22 -14.38 13.94
N ASP A 268 -1.01 -15.62 14.37
CA ASP A 268 -0.24 -15.91 15.59
C ASP A 268 1.26 -15.56 15.44
N SER A 269 1.78 -15.56 14.22
CA SER A 269 3.20 -15.32 13.92
C SER A 269 3.51 -13.92 13.40
N HIS A 270 2.53 -13.15 12.95
CA HIS A 270 2.72 -11.81 12.39
C HIS A 270 1.93 -10.77 13.16
N THR A 271 2.49 -9.54 13.26
CA THR A 271 1.82 -8.40 13.91
C THR A 271 0.99 -7.57 12.95
N ILE A 272 1.24 -7.70 11.65
CA ILE A 272 0.55 -6.95 10.60
C ILE A 272 -0.30 -7.90 9.78
N PHE A 273 -1.54 -7.50 9.54
CA PHE A 273 -2.43 -8.10 8.55
C PHE A 273 -2.66 -7.11 7.41
N HIS A 274 -2.64 -7.57 6.15
CA HIS A 274 -2.93 -6.76 4.98
C HIS A 274 -4.09 -7.36 4.18
N ASN A 275 -5.17 -6.61 4.01
CA ASN A 275 -6.35 -7.06 3.26
C ASN A 275 -6.12 -7.03 1.75
N ALA A 276 -5.18 -7.84 1.28
CA ALA A 276 -4.81 -8.00 -0.11
C ALA A 276 -4.89 -9.46 -0.56
N GLY A 277 -4.83 -9.70 -1.87
CA GLY A 277 -4.84 -11.05 -2.47
C GLY A 277 -6.23 -11.60 -2.79
N ILE A 278 -7.32 -11.04 -2.28
CA ILE A 278 -8.69 -11.43 -2.64
C ILE A 278 -9.14 -10.67 -3.89
N THR A 279 -9.51 -11.39 -4.94
CA THR A 279 -9.88 -10.83 -6.25
C THR A 279 -11.37 -11.02 -6.61
N GLY A 280 -12.15 -11.62 -5.72
CA GLY A 280 -13.58 -11.87 -5.92
C GLY A 280 -14.29 -12.19 -4.62
N THR A 281 -15.61 -12.24 -4.64
CA THR A 281 -16.46 -12.51 -3.47
C THR A 281 -16.44 -13.99 -3.02
N SER A 282 -15.74 -14.85 -3.74
CA SER A 282 -15.57 -16.27 -3.41
C SER A 282 -14.20 -16.76 -3.84
N MET A 283 -13.58 -17.63 -3.02
CA MET A 283 -12.34 -18.30 -3.30
C MET A 283 -12.48 -19.79 -2.90
N ASN A 284 -12.08 -20.72 -3.79
CA ASN A 284 -12.16 -22.15 -3.53
C ASN A 284 -13.53 -22.65 -3.03
N GLY A 285 -14.62 -21.97 -3.45
CA GLY A 285 -15.98 -22.35 -3.09
C GLY A 285 -16.51 -21.81 -1.76
N TYR A 286 -15.75 -20.99 -1.04
CA TYR A 286 -16.22 -20.30 0.15
C TYR A 286 -16.25 -18.77 -0.02
N PRO A 287 -17.17 -18.04 0.64
CA PRO A 287 -17.29 -16.61 0.54
C PRO A 287 -16.08 -15.89 1.16
N CYS A 288 -15.61 -14.81 0.50
CA CYS A 288 -14.47 -14.01 0.94
C CYS A 288 -14.85 -12.54 0.99
N PHE A 289 -14.29 -11.81 1.94
CA PHE A 289 -14.44 -10.36 1.99
C PHE A 289 -13.60 -9.71 0.87
N TYR A 290 -14.26 -9.36 -0.23
CA TYR A 290 -13.64 -8.72 -1.37
C TYR A 290 -13.88 -7.20 -1.32
N LYS A 291 -12.88 -6.45 -0.88
CA LYS A 291 -12.95 -4.98 -0.77
C LYS A 291 -13.29 -4.30 -2.10
N GLY A 292 -12.87 -4.86 -3.23
CA GLY A 292 -13.14 -4.33 -4.57
C GLY A 292 -14.61 -4.21 -4.92
N LYS A 293 -15.50 -4.97 -4.27
CA LYS A 293 -16.95 -4.85 -4.41
C LYS A 293 -17.48 -3.47 -4.02
N TYR A 294 -16.77 -2.76 -3.16
CA TYR A 294 -17.21 -1.52 -2.51
C TYR A 294 -16.56 -0.25 -3.10
N HIS A 295 -15.81 -0.36 -4.20
CA HIS A 295 -15.13 0.77 -4.85
C HIS A 295 -16.05 1.95 -5.22
N GLN A 296 -17.33 1.69 -5.44
CA GLN A 296 -18.29 2.73 -5.79
C GLN A 296 -18.93 3.43 -4.57
N GLY A 297 -18.34 3.25 -3.37
CA GLY A 297 -18.82 3.92 -2.15
C GLY A 297 -19.99 3.22 -1.48
N THR A 298 -20.24 1.95 -1.78
CA THR A 298 -21.21 1.13 -1.04
C THR A 298 -20.67 0.81 0.34
N ASP A 299 -21.51 0.94 1.35
CA ASP A 299 -21.19 0.61 2.74
C ASP A 299 -21.11 -0.92 2.94
N PRO A 300 -19.92 -1.49 3.20
CA PRO A 300 -19.77 -2.93 3.37
C PRO A 300 -20.51 -3.48 4.60
N THR A 301 -20.79 -2.65 5.59
CA THR A 301 -21.47 -3.06 6.81
C THR A 301 -22.96 -3.32 6.61
N LYS A 302 -23.51 -2.90 5.49
CA LYS A 302 -24.93 -3.11 5.11
C LYS A 302 -25.10 -4.22 4.09
N ASP A 303 -24.00 -4.77 3.57
CA ASP A 303 -24.04 -5.82 2.56
C ASP A 303 -24.30 -7.18 3.21
N PRO A 304 -25.34 -7.92 2.80
CA PRO A 304 -25.59 -9.28 3.28
C PRO A 304 -24.42 -10.24 3.08
N HIS A 305 -23.55 -9.98 2.09
CA HIS A 305 -22.34 -10.76 1.85
C HIS A 305 -21.37 -10.74 3.04
N LEU A 306 -21.37 -9.69 3.85
CA LEU A 306 -20.59 -9.66 5.09
C LEU A 306 -21.04 -10.79 6.04
N ASP A 307 -22.36 -10.99 6.17
CA ASP A 307 -22.92 -12.06 7.00
C ASP A 307 -22.61 -13.44 6.41
N ASP A 308 -22.60 -13.58 5.07
CA ASP A 308 -22.19 -14.83 4.41
C ASP A 308 -20.74 -15.20 4.77
N VAL A 309 -19.81 -14.24 4.77
CA VAL A 309 -18.41 -14.47 5.16
C VAL A 309 -18.31 -14.83 6.63
N LEU A 310 -19.01 -14.10 7.51
CA LEU A 310 -18.94 -14.27 8.97
C LEU A 310 -19.48 -15.62 9.44
N ASN A 311 -20.55 -16.10 8.81
CA ASN A 311 -21.24 -17.32 9.22
C ASN A 311 -20.72 -18.60 8.52
N ASN A 312 -19.79 -18.46 7.57
CA ASN A 312 -19.28 -19.61 6.83
C ASN A 312 -18.08 -20.25 7.53
N ILE A 313 -18.17 -21.53 7.84
CA ILE A 313 -17.15 -22.31 8.58
C ILE A 313 -15.83 -22.39 7.80
N GLU A 314 -15.87 -22.51 6.48
CA GLU A 314 -14.62 -22.52 5.68
C GLU A 314 -13.94 -21.16 5.67
N SER A 315 -14.70 -20.08 5.53
CA SER A 315 -14.17 -18.70 5.60
C SER A 315 -13.44 -18.43 6.92
N GLN A 316 -13.93 -18.97 8.04
CA GLN A 316 -13.34 -18.82 9.38
C GLN A 316 -11.93 -19.41 9.51
N LYS A 317 -11.51 -20.25 8.58
CA LYS A 317 -10.16 -20.82 8.54
C LYS A 317 -9.12 -19.88 7.91
N TYR A 318 -9.55 -18.75 7.33
CA TYR A 318 -8.71 -17.82 6.58
C TYR A 318 -8.80 -16.39 7.08
N CYS A 319 -7.77 -15.63 6.83
CA CYS A 319 -7.66 -14.25 7.33
C CYS A 319 -8.66 -13.25 6.69
N THR A 320 -9.27 -13.58 5.55
CA THR A 320 -10.38 -12.81 5.00
C THR A 320 -11.56 -12.71 5.99
N TRP A 321 -11.82 -13.79 6.76
CA TRP A 321 -12.82 -13.78 7.83
C TRP A 321 -12.43 -12.84 8.98
N PHE A 322 -11.16 -12.81 9.37
CA PHE A 322 -10.66 -11.90 10.41
C PHE A 322 -10.98 -10.44 10.07
N TYR A 323 -10.70 -10.01 8.85
CA TYR A 323 -11.00 -8.64 8.42
C TYR A 323 -12.49 -8.33 8.43
N ALA A 324 -13.33 -9.26 7.94
CA ALA A 324 -14.78 -9.13 7.98
C ALA A 324 -15.29 -9.04 9.43
N ASN A 325 -14.71 -9.81 10.36
CA ASN A 325 -15.05 -9.80 11.77
C ASN A 325 -14.68 -8.46 12.43
N GLU A 326 -13.49 -7.92 12.16
CA GLU A 326 -13.10 -6.60 12.67
C GLU A 326 -14.00 -5.48 12.14
N LEU A 327 -14.40 -5.55 10.85
CA LEU A 327 -15.38 -4.63 10.29
C LEU A 327 -16.75 -4.73 11.00
N ASN A 328 -17.21 -5.93 11.31
CA ASN A 328 -18.43 -6.13 12.07
C ASN A 328 -18.30 -5.63 13.53
N ASN A 329 -17.15 -5.81 14.16
CA ASN A 329 -16.86 -5.30 15.50
C ASN A 329 -16.97 -3.78 15.59
N ILE A 330 -16.36 -3.03 14.66
CA ILE A 330 -16.48 -1.56 14.63
C ILE A 330 -17.91 -1.12 14.29
N LYS A 331 -18.62 -1.83 13.37
CA LYS A 331 -20.05 -1.58 13.12
C LYS A 331 -20.88 -1.66 14.39
N GLN A 332 -20.70 -2.70 15.18
CA GLN A 332 -21.45 -2.90 16.44
C GLN A 332 -21.06 -1.87 17.50
N LYS A 333 -19.77 -1.57 17.63
CA LYS A 333 -19.23 -0.64 18.62
C LYS A 333 -19.66 0.79 18.37
N TYR A 334 -19.56 1.27 17.14
CA TYR A 334 -19.73 2.70 16.81
C TYR A 334 -21.05 3.04 16.12
N LYS A 335 -21.77 2.05 15.58
CA LYS A 335 -23.06 2.19 14.88
C LYS A 335 -23.00 3.21 13.72
N LEU A 336 -21.84 3.32 13.07
CA LEU A 336 -21.65 4.20 11.93
C LEU A 336 -22.30 3.65 10.66
N ASN A 337 -22.56 4.56 9.73
CA ASN A 337 -22.95 4.27 8.36
C ASN A 337 -21.90 4.91 7.44
N TYR A 338 -21.13 4.10 6.76
CA TYR A 338 -20.16 4.54 5.78
C TYR A 338 -20.77 4.97 4.45
#